data_fe6a5d22431587386d504abb6732739f
#
_entry.id   fe6a5d22431587386d504abb6732739f
#
_cell.length_a   1.000
_cell.length_b   1.000
_cell.length_c   1.000
_cell.angle_alpha   90.00
_cell.angle_beta   90.00
_cell.angle_gamma   90.00
#
_symmetry.space_group_name_H-M   'P 1'
#
loop_
_entity.id
_entity.type
_entity.pdbx_description
1 polymer ?
#
loop_
_entity_poly.entity_id
_entity_poly.type
_entity_poly.pdbx_seq_one_letter_code
_entity_poly.pdbx_strand_id
1 'polypeptide(L)'
;MAAIGYATRNGNGYKGELRTLSIRVGIEIIPNNRKNGDSQPDYRVVASGGVEIGAGWIRRGEMSGKDYVSLSLAAPEFGPRRLYANLGRAAGQDDDDAYAIIWNPAD
;
A
#
# COMPACT_ATOMS: atom_id res chain seq x y z
N MET A 1 -6.64 -0.94 -14.09
CA MET A 1 -5.69 -0.07 -13.39
C MET A 1 -4.32 -0.73 -13.35
N ALA A 2 -3.28 0.07 -13.41
CA ALA A 2 -1.93 -0.46 -13.50
C ALA A 2 -1.36 -0.81 -12.12
N ALA A 3 -0.63 -1.91 -12.06
CA ALA A 3 0.15 -2.24 -10.88
C ALA A 3 1.41 -1.37 -10.86
N ILE A 4 1.67 -0.74 -9.71
CA ILE A 4 2.86 0.08 -9.50
C ILE A 4 3.83 -0.56 -8.52
N GLY A 5 3.62 -1.81 -8.19
CA GLY A 5 4.48 -2.55 -7.31
C GLY A 5 3.83 -3.83 -6.83
N TYR A 6 4.49 -4.46 -5.90
CA TYR A 6 4.01 -5.69 -5.29
C TYR A 6 4.36 -5.70 -3.81
N ALA A 7 3.67 -6.53 -3.06
CA ALA A 7 3.95 -6.75 -1.65
C ALA A 7 3.57 -8.16 -1.26
N THR A 8 4.30 -8.71 -0.30
CA THR A 8 3.99 -10.01 0.30
C THR A 8 3.71 -9.81 1.78
N ARG A 9 2.82 -10.63 2.31
CA ARG A 9 2.54 -10.57 3.74
C ARG A 9 3.79 -10.92 4.54
N ASN A 10 4.06 -10.12 5.55
CA ASN A 10 5.22 -10.27 6.42
C ASN A 10 4.77 -10.05 7.86
N GLY A 11 4.47 -11.13 8.57
CA GLY A 11 3.90 -11.03 9.90
C GLY A 11 2.55 -10.33 9.88
N ASN A 12 2.41 -9.24 10.62
CA ASN A 12 1.19 -8.46 10.69
C ASN A 12 1.13 -7.33 9.64
N GLY A 13 2.13 -7.25 8.78
CA GLY A 13 2.19 -6.23 7.76
C GLY A 13 2.57 -6.82 6.42
N TYR A 14 3.22 -6.01 5.58
CA TYR A 14 3.60 -6.40 4.23
C TYR A 14 4.97 -5.86 3.92
N LYS A 15 5.68 -6.50 3.01
CA LYS A 15 6.97 -6.05 2.52
C LYS A 15 7.00 -6.20 1.01
N GLY A 16 7.45 -5.17 0.31
CA GLY A 16 7.45 -5.19 -1.14
C GLY A 16 8.25 -4.06 -1.74
N GLU A 17 7.83 -3.68 -2.94
CA GLU A 17 8.56 -2.70 -3.72
C GLU A 17 7.59 -1.89 -4.56
N LEU A 18 7.81 -0.58 -4.63
CA LEU A 18 7.20 0.27 -5.65
C LEU A 18 8.11 0.21 -6.87
N ARG A 19 7.50 -0.04 -8.02
CA ARG A 19 8.25 -0.16 -9.28
C ARG A 19 7.45 0.47 -10.40
N THR A 20 7.86 1.67 -10.77
CA THR A 20 7.29 2.40 -11.91
C THR A 20 8.41 2.75 -12.89
N LEU A 21 8.11 3.58 -13.89
CA LEU A 21 9.11 3.99 -14.85
C LEU A 21 10.29 4.75 -14.22
N SER A 22 10.01 5.53 -13.18
CA SER A 22 11.02 6.40 -12.57
C SER A 22 11.26 6.09 -11.09
N ILE A 23 10.46 5.20 -10.49
CA ILE A 23 10.53 4.92 -9.06
C ILE A 23 10.80 3.44 -8.86
N ARG A 24 11.83 3.15 -8.08
CA ARG A 24 12.14 1.78 -7.67
C ARG A 24 12.64 1.83 -6.24
N VAL A 25 11.79 1.47 -5.30
CA VAL A 25 12.12 1.57 -3.88
C VAL A 25 11.44 0.45 -3.11
N GLY A 26 12.19 -0.17 -2.20
CA GLY A 26 11.62 -1.15 -1.27
C GLY A 26 10.77 -0.45 -0.23
N ILE A 27 9.66 -1.06 0.12
CA ILE A 27 8.75 -0.52 1.14
C ILE A 27 8.34 -1.59 2.12
N GLU A 28 7.97 -1.15 3.31
CA GLU A 28 7.32 -1.99 4.30
C GLU A 28 6.03 -1.31 4.73
N ILE A 29 4.97 -2.10 4.83
CA ILE A 29 3.68 -1.65 5.33
C ILE A 29 3.54 -2.28 6.70
N ILE A 30 3.73 -1.48 7.74
CA ILE A 30 3.80 -1.97 9.11
C ILE A 30 2.57 -1.53 9.91
N PRO A 31 2.12 -2.36 10.87
CA PRO A 31 0.98 -1.97 11.70
C PRO A 31 1.24 -0.68 12.46
N ASN A 32 0.22 0.16 12.55
CA ASN A 32 0.30 1.41 13.30
C ASN A 32 -0.09 1.15 14.76
N ASN A 33 0.91 0.98 15.61
CA ASN A 33 0.69 0.71 17.03
C ASN A 33 0.21 1.94 17.80
N ARG A 34 0.17 3.09 17.15
CA ARG A 34 -0.28 4.34 17.77
C ARG A 34 -1.65 4.77 17.29
N LYS A 35 -2.39 3.84 16.66
CA LYS A 35 -3.74 4.15 16.21
C LYS A 35 -4.61 4.48 17.42
N ASN A 36 -5.29 5.63 17.33
CA ASN A 36 -6.14 6.13 18.40
C ASN A 36 -7.43 6.68 17.79
N GLY A 37 -8.35 5.77 17.47
CA GLY A 37 -9.61 6.13 16.83
C GLY A 37 -9.72 5.56 15.42
N ASP A 38 -10.95 5.42 14.95
CA ASP A 38 -11.25 4.75 13.67
C ASP A 38 -10.75 5.50 12.44
N SER A 39 -10.57 6.81 12.55
CA SER A 39 -10.08 7.61 11.42
C SER A 39 -8.56 7.54 11.26
N GLN A 40 -7.87 7.03 12.27
CA GLN A 40 -6.42 6.88 12.21
C GLN A 40 -6.05 5.72 11.29
N PRO A 41 -4.88 5.79 10.61
CA PRO A 41 -4.49 4.68 9.74
C PRO A 41 -4.19 3.40 10.52
N ASP A 42 -4.47 2.29 9.88
CA ASP A 42 -4.17 0.96 10.40
C ASP A 42 -2.72 0.56 10.17
N TYR A 43 -2.09 1.15 9.15
CA TYR A 43 -0.72 0.84 8.77
C TYR A 43 0.07 2.11 8.49
N ARG A 44 1.39 2.01 8.63
CA ARG A 44 2.33 3.03 8.18
C ARG A 44 3.13 2.44 7.03
N VAL A 45 3.45 3.26 6.03
CA VAL A 45 4.27 2.83 4.90
C VAL A 45 5.63 3.49 5.01
N VAL A 46 6.66 2.67 5.08
CA VAL A 46 8.04 3.12 5.29
C VAL A 46 8.89 2.62 4.12
N ALA A 47 9.61 3.54 3.49
CA ALA A 47 10.53 3.20 2.40
C ALA A 47 11.89 2.78 2.95
N SER A 48 12.73 2.26 2.08
CA SER A 48 14.10 1.87 2.42
C SER A 48 14.82 3.01 3.13
N GLY A 49 15.53 2.68 4.19
CA GLY A 49 16.22 3.68 5.00
C GLY A 49 15.37 4.28 6.11
N GLY A 50 14.15 3.81 6.30
CA GLY A 50 13.29 4.26 7.40
C GLY A 50 12.49 5.52 7.10
N VAL A 51 12.40 5.91 5.84
CA VAL A 51 11.67 7.11 5.44
C VAL A 51 10.18 6.81 5.36
N GLU A 52 9.37 7.45 6.19
CA GLU A 52 7.94 7.26 6.16
C GLU A 52 7.34 8.02 4.98
N ILE A 53 6.62 7.32 4.11
CA ILE A 53 6.07 7.90 2.89
C ILE A 53 4.54 7.84 2.83
N GLY A 54 3.90 7.22 3.80
CA GLY A 54 2.45 7.17 3.76
C GLY A 54 1.83 6.31 4.82
N ALA A 55 0.57 5.98 4.57
CA ALA A 55 -0.24 5.23 5.50
C ALA A 55 -1.23 4.35 4.75
N GLY A 56 -1.80 3.39 5.45
CA GLY A 56 -2.79 2.50 4.90
C GLY A 56 -3.98 2.34 5.83
N TRP A 57 -5.16 2.18 5.25
CA TRP A 57 -6.41 1.94 5.97
C TRP A 57 -7.04 0.66 5.49
N ILE A 58 -7.58 -0.10 6.42
CA ILE A 58 -8.39 -1.25 6.08
C ILE A 58 -9.78 -0.74 5.72
N ARG A 59 -10.23 -1.05 4.52
CA ARG A 59 -11.54 -0.64 4.03
C ARG A 59 -12.31 -1.85 3.55
N ARG A 60 -13.63 -1.72 3.48
CA ARG A 60 -14.50 -2.79 3.00
C ARG A 60 -14.96 -2.46 1.59
N GLY A 61 -14.77 -3.42 0.67
CA GLY A 61 -15.23 -3.27 -0.69
C GLY A 61 -16.76 -3.30 -0.76
N GLU A 62 -17.36 -2.33 -1.46
CA GLU A 62 -18.81 -2.23 -1.58
C GLU A 62 -19.39 -3.42 -2.32
N MET A 63 -18.72 -3.87 -3.38
CA MET A 63 -19.21 -4.96 -4.22
C MET A 63 -18.88 -6.33 -3.67
N SER A 64 -17.66 -6.51 -3.18
CA SER A 64 -17.18 -7.83 -2.73
C SER A 64 -17.51 -8.11 -1.27
N GLY A 65 -17.70 -7.08 -0.47
CA GLY A 65 -17.87 -7.21 0.98
C GLY A 65 -16.60 -7.63 1.70
N LYS A 66 -15.48 -7.73 0.98
CA LYS A 66 -14.20 -8.14 1.56
C LYS A 66 -13.35 -6.94 1.91
N ASP A 67 -12.53 -7.11 2.93
CA ASP A 67 -11.61 -6.06 3.34
C ASP A 67 -10.43 -5.97 2.37
N TYR A 68 -9.95 -4.75 2.17
CA TYR A 68 -8.74 -4.48 1.41
C TYR A 68 -7.98 -3.34 2.07
N VAL A 69 -6.71 -3.17 1.71
CA VAL A 69 -5.89 -2.10 2.25
C VAL A 69 -5.77 -0.99 1.22
N SER A 70 -6.19 0.21 1.61
CA SER A 70 -6.08 1.41 0.81
C SER A 70 -4.85 2.19 1.27
N LEU A 71 -3.98 2.58 0.33
CA LEU A 71 -2.73 3.26 0.62
C LEU A 71 -2.77 4.70 0.14
N SER A 72 -2.22 5.59 0.94
CA SER A 72 -2.01 7.00 0.57
C SER A 72 -0.53 7.30 0.76
N LEU A 73 0.17 7.60 -0.33
CA LEU A 73 1.61 7.79 -0.35
C LEU A 73 1.94 9.21 -0.79
N ALA A 74 2.96 9.80 -0.18
CA ALA A 74 3.41 11.13 -0.52
C ALA A 74 4.91 11.23 -0.32
N ALA A 75 5.60 11.74 -1.33
CA ALA A 75 7.03 12.00 -1.30
C ALA A 75 7.36 12.97 -2.41
N PRO A 76 8.46 13.71 -2.33
CA PRO A 76 8.85 14.63 -3.41
C PRO A 76 8.92 13.95 -4.77
N GLU A 77 9.32 12.67 -4.80
CA GLU A 77 9.45 11.88 -6.03
C GLU A 77 8.11 11.61 -6.70
N PHE A 78 7.00 11.71 -5.96
CA PHE A 78 5.65 11.51 -6.51
C PHE A 78 5.03 12.80 -7.04
N GLY A 79 5.71 13.93 -6.88
CA GLY A 79 5.20 15.23 -7.24
C GLY A 79 4.28 15.81 -6.16
N PRO A 80 3.53 16.87 -6.48
CA PRO A 80 2.75 17.61 -5.48
C PRO A 80 1.49 16.89 -5.02
N ARG A 81 1.06 15.86 -5.72
CA ARG A 81 -0.16 15.11 -5.39
C ARG A 81 0.17 13.83 -4.67
N ARG A 82 -0.74 13.43 -3.79
CA ARG A 82 -0.64 12.11 -3.15
C ARG A 82 -0.87 11.02 -4.18
N LEU A 83 -0.17 9.91 -3.98
CA LEU A 83 -0.33 8.73 -4.79
C LEU A 83 -1.27 7.78 -4.03
N TYR A 84 -2.37 7.40 -4.65
CA TYR A 84 -3.33 6.47 -4.06
C TYR A 84 -3.22 5.11 -4.71
N ALA A 85 -3.27 4.07 -3.91
CA ALA A 85 -3.18 2.70 -4.40
C ALA A 85 -3.94 1.77 -3.46
N ASN A 86 -4.25 0.59 -3.96
CA ASN A 86 -4.87 -0.46 -3.16
C ASN A 86 -4.04 -1.72 -3.26
N LEU A 87 -3.98 -2.48 -2.17
CA LEU A 87 -3.44 -3.84 -2.23
C LEU A 87 -4.52 -4.75 -2.78
N GLY A 88 -4.25 -5.36 -3.92
CA GLY A 88 -5.11 -6.34 -4.53
C GLY A 88 -4.38 -7.66 -4.66
N ARG A 89 -5.13 -8.73 -4.87
CA ARG A 89 -4.53 -10.03 -5.05
C ARG A 89 -3.71 -10.04 -6.34
N ALA A 90 -2.50 -10.58 -6.28
CA ALA A 90 -1.64 -10.63 -7.45
C ALA A 90 -2.21 -11.61 -8.47
N ALA A 91 -2.37 -11.15 -9.71
CA ALA A 91 -2.92 -11.97 -10.78
C ALA A 91 -1.97 -13.12 -11.13
N GLY A 92 -2.54 -14.30 -11.33
CA GLY A 92 -1.77 -15.47 -11.73
C GLY A 92 -0.94 -16.11 -10.63
N GLN A 93 -1.09 -15.68 -9.39
CA GLN A 93 -0.39 -16.24 -8.26
C GLN A 93 -1.32 -17.15 -7.46
N ASP A 94 -0.81 -18.32 -7.09
CA ASP A 94 -1.52 -19.23 -6.19
C ASP A 94 -1.30 -18.89 -4.72
N ASP A 95 -0.38 -17.99 -4.44
CA ASP A 95 0.00 -17.58 -3.09
C ASP A 95 -0.97 -16.52 -2.58
N ASP A 96 -1.71 -16.86 -1.53
CA ASP A 96 -2.66 -15.92 -0.90
C ASP A 96 -1.97 -14.77 -0.20
N ASP A 97 -0.66 -14.86 0.03
CA ASP A 97 0.12 -13.79 0.67
C ASP A 97 0.75 -12.82 -0.33
N ALA A 98 0.58 -13.07 -1.63
CA ALA A 98 1.13 -12.22 -2.68
C ALA A 98 0.10 -11.20 -3.13
N TYR A 99 0.48 -9.93 -3.13
CA TYR A 99 -0.39 -8.81 -3.50
C TYR A 99 0.26 -7.94 -4.55
N ALA A 100 -0.57 -7.30 -5.35
CA ALA A 100 -0.15 -6.22 -6.23
C ALA A 100 -0.53 -4.90 -5.60
N ILE A 101 0.31 -3.89 -5.81
CA ILE A 101 -0.01 -2.52 -5.43
C ILE A 101 -0.63 -1.87 -6.66
N ILE A 102 -1.93 -1.66 -6.63
CA ILE A 102 -2.69 -1.22 -7.80
C ILE A 102 -2.94 0.27 -7.69
N TRP A 103 -2.45 1.02 -8.69
CA TRP A 103 -2.59 2.46 -8.72
C TRP A 103 -4.06 2.85 -8.88
N ASN A 104 -4.47 3.77 -8.03
CA ASN A 104 -5.82 4.33 -8.05
C ASN A 104 -5.68 5.84 -8.31
N PRO A 105 -5.66 6.26 -9.58
CA PRO A 105 -5.46 7.67 -9.88
C PRO A 105 -6.58 8.52 -9.31
N ALA A 106 -6.22 9.58 -8.60
CA ALA A 106 -7.17 10.56 -8.09
C ALA A 106 -7.52 11.53 -9.22
N ASP A 107 -8.78 11.83 -9.34
CA ASP A 107 -9.26 12.81 -10.32
C ASP A 107 -8.99 14.24 -9.89
#